data_c5d94909f7654ebdb961fcb205a61e14
#
_entry.id   c5d94909f7654ebdb961fcb205a61e14
#
_cell.length_a   1.000
_cell.length_b   1.000
_cell.length_c   1.000
_cell.angle_alpha   90.00
_cell.angle_beta   90.00
_cell.angle_gamma   90.00
#
_symmetry.space_group_name_H-M   'P 1'
#
loop_
_entity.id
_entity.type
_entity.pdbx_description
1 polymer ?
#
loop_
_entity_poly.entity_id
_entity_poly.type
_entity_poly.pdbx_seq_one_letter_code
_entity_poly.pdbx_strand_id
1 'polypeptide(L)'
;MKAKKRFKIWLWVLLCFPCLLASCDHDVHDGEGDGGLSVSLAWADEVDEGTEVEDVKTWIVNATDGTQVAQRQHGSAQEMASEHYDMSEGHYRILTTTNLVAPFTISEQTRAIANMNNLVLGLSNPSASTEHAYYGVTDIVIDKEDVHYITRSEMRRILAELTIFIEGVPDNFAMIGKVLNVATGLLPLQKNEDGTFGTVSYTKEECDIPLKIAVPGETLRMETLRLMPTANGFHTTKLFIQLISPGGVVSNYDIEAPVMKSGGKYKINLEFEEMKPHMYLTSTKIDDWTEEWIYRGEILNPED
;
A
#
# COMPACT_ATOMS: atom_id res chain seq x y z
N MET A 1 -62.40 -32.77 -29.70
CA MET A 1 -62.67 -32.54 -28.26
C MET A 1 -61.51 -31.82 -27.65
N LYS A 2 -61.72 -30.58 -27.28
CA LYS A 2 -61.48 -29.96 -25.96
C LYS A 2 -60.03 -30.09 -25.48
N ALA A 3 -59.30 -29.08 -25.08
CA ALA A 3 -59.51 -27.66 -24.78
C ALA A 3 -58.13 -27.13 -24.37
N LYS A 4 -57.76 -25.99 -24.86
CA LYS A 4 -57.58 -24.75 -24.08
C LYS A 4 -56.86 -24.89 -22.74
N LYS A 5 -55.71 -24.26 -22.53
CA LYS A 5 -55.64 -22.95 -21.89
C LYS A 5 -54.20 -22.51 -21.63
N ARG A 6 -53.88 -21.35 -22.12
CA ARG A 6 -53.41 -20.14 -21.39
C ARG A 6 -52.00 -20.28 -20.79
N PHE A 7 -51.02 -19.68 -21.42
CA PHE A 7 -50.82 -18.31 -21.50
C PHE A 7 -50.63 -17.49 -20.29
N LYS A 8 -49.89 -16.69 -20.48
CA LYS A 8 -49.67 -15.41 -19.82
C LYS A 8 -48.46 -15.32 -18.93
N ILE A 9 -47.49 -14.66 -19.50
CA ILE A 9 -47.03 -13.39 -18.98
C ILE A 9 -46.25 -13.52 -17.71
N TRP A 10 -45.02 -13.28 -17.85
CA TRP A 10 -44.44 -12.14 -17.12
C TRP A 10 -43.15 -11.69 -17.77
N LEU A 11 -43.36 -10.95 -18.78
CA LEU A 11 -42.52 -9.82 -19.21
C LEU A 11 -42.75 -8.74 -18.17
N TRP A 12 -41.88 -8.57 -17.22
CA TRP A 12 -41.75 -7.41 -16.34
C TRP A 12 -40.77 -7.71 -15.20
N VAL A 13 -39.50 -7.92 -15.50
CA VAL A 13 -38.41 -7.57 -14.57
C VAL A 13 -37.18 -7.22 -15.42
N LEU A 14 -37.37 -6.27 -16.27
CA LEU A 14 -36.32 -5.52 -16.89
C LEU A 14 -36.58 -4.09 -16.48
N LEU A 15 -35.89 -3.60 -15.55
CA LEU A 15 -35.60 -2.24 -15.12
C LEU A 15 -35.52 -2.16 -13.60
N CYS A 16 -34.39 -2.46 -13.08
CA CYS A 16 -33.85 -1.77 -11.91
C CYS A 16 -32.39 -2.20 -11.80
N PHE A 17 -31.57 -1.62 -12.65
CA PHE A 17 -30.16 -1.48 -12.36
C PHE A 17 -30.08 -0.22 -11.50
N PRO A 18 -29.98 -0.30 -10.18
CA PRO A 18 -29.56 0.86 -9.44
C PRO A 18 -28.09 1.06 -9.76
N CYS A 19 -27.80 2.18 -10.39
CA CYS A 19 -26.47 2.76 -10.35
C CYS A 19 -26.08 2.85 -8.87
N LEU A 20 -25.24 1.95 -8.43
CA LEU A 20 -24.46 2.14 -7.22
C LEU A 20 -23.42 3.21 -7.58
N LEU A 21 -23.88 4.44 -7.59
CA LEU A 21 -23.01 5.56 -7.32
C LEU A 21 -22.48 5.28 -5.92
N ALA A 22 -21.17 5.03 -5.83
CA ALA A 22 -20.47 5.10 -4.58
C ALA A 22 -20.60 6.56 -4.10
N SER A 23 -21.71 6.82 -3.41
CA SER A 23 -21.87 8.01 -2.59
C SER A 23 -20.94 7.79 -1.39
N CYS A 24 -20.00 8.66 -1.19
CA CYS A 24 -19.43 8.85 0.12
C CYS A 24 -20.59 9.14 1.06
N ASP A 25 -21.01 8.14 1.84
CA ASP A 25 -21.97 8.35 2.89
C ASP A 25 -21.32 9.23 3.96
N HIS A 26 -21.60 10.53 3.85
CA HIS A 26 -21.51 11.43 4.99
C HIS A 26 -22.80 11.26 5.78
N ASP A 27 -22.78 10.44 6.81
CA ASP A 27 -23.87 10.37 7.77
C ASP A 27 -23.89 11.69 8.57
N VAL A 28 -24.69 12.62 8.12
CA VAL A 28 -25.02 13.84 8.90
C VAL A 28 -26.09 13.44 9.91
N HIS A 29 -25.71 13.33 11.16
CA HIS A 29 -26.68 13.21 12.25
C HIS A 29 -27.14 14.59 12.68
N ASP A 30 -28.40 14.95 12.36
CA ASP A 30 -29.08 16.11 12.95
C ASP A 30 -29.38 15.84 14.44
N GLY A 31 -28.36 15.92 15.27
CA GLY A 31 -28.50 15.93 16.74
C GLY A 31 -28.41 17.38 17.22
N GLU A 32 -29.41 17.87 17.95
CA GLU A 32 -29.29 19.09 18.76
C GLU A 32 -28.21 18.83 19.81
N GLY A 33 -26.97 19.20 19.49
CA GLY A 33 -25.82 19.01 20.38
C GLY A 33 -24.61 19.72 19.79
N ASP A 34 -23.65 20.00 20.61
CA ASP A 34 -22.42 20.69 20.27
C ASP A 34 -21.90 20.28 18.88
N GLY A 35 -21.87 21.23 17.94
CA GLY A 35 -21.36 21.06 16.60
C GLY A 35 -19.92 20.52 16.63
N GLY A 36 -19.41 19.98 15.48
CA GLY A 36 -18.03 19.51 15.43
C GLY A 36 -17.85 18.25 14.61
N LEU A 37 -16.73 17.55 14.83
CA LEU A 37 -16.31 16.41 14.01
C LEU A 37 -15.88 15.24 14.86
N SER A 38 -16.36 14.04 14.53
CA SER A 38 -15.79 12.76 14.99
C SER A 38 -15.26 11.95 13.83
N VAL A 39 -14.17 11.25 14.06
CA VAL A 39 -13.47 10.45 13.03
C VAL A 39 -13.38 9.00 13.50
N SER A 40 -13.72 8.06 12.63
CA SER A 40 -13.57 6.64 12.88
C SER A 40 -12.69 5.98 11.81
N LEU A 41 -12.21 4.77 12.06
CA LEU A 41 -11.43 3.99 11.09
C LEU A 41 -12.34 3.09 10.27
N ALA A 42 -11.99 2.92 9.00
CA ALA A 42 -12.46 1.86 8.12
C ALA A 42 -11.26 1.21 7.44
N TRP A 43 -11.40 0.00 6.96
CA TRP A 43 -10.33 -0.71 6.27
C TRP A 43 -10.61 -0.72 4.77
N ALA A 44 -9.63 -0.29 3.98
CA ALA A 44 -9.71 -0.36 2.52
C ALA A 44 -9.60 -1.81 2.00
N ASP A 45 -8.96 -2.67 2.78
CA ASP A 45 -8.75 -4.10 2.49
C ASP A 45 -9.36 -4.94 3.62
N GLU A 46 -10.29 -5.86 3.27
CA GLU A 46 -10.93 -6.77 4.23
C GLU A 46 -9.91 -7.66 4.98
N VAL A 47 -8.74 -7.91 4.39
CA VAL A 47 -7.67 -8.69 5.02
C VAL A 47 -7.13 -8.01 6.29
N ASP A 48 -7.28 -6.72 6.38
CA ASP A 48 -6.81 -5.92 7.52
C ASP A 48 -7.91 -5.64 8.55
N GLU A 49 -9.15 -6.05 8.26
CA GLU A 49 -10.25 -5.94 9.20
C GLU A 49 -9.97 -6.77 10.45
N GLY A 50 -10.07 -6.13 11.62
CA GLY A 50 -9.75 -6.76 12.90
C GLY A 50 -8.27 -6.69 13.30
N THR A 51 -7.42 -6.03 12.53
CA THR A 51 -6.04 -5.73 12.95
C THR A 51 -6.06 -4.90 14.23
N GLU A 52 -5.25 -5.30 15.20
CA GLU A 52 -5.04 -4.51 16.42
C GLU A 52 -4.38 -3.19 16.07
N VAL A 53 -5.03 -2.11 16.48
CA VAL A 53 -4.64 -0.75 16.14
C VAL A 53 -4.11 -0.08 17.39
N GLU A 54 -2.86 0.32 17.33
CA GLU A 54 -2.17 1.10 18.36
C GLU A 54 -1.61 2.38 17.75
N ASP A 55 -1.24 3.33 18.61
CA ASP A 55 -0.58 4.59 18.22
C ASP A 55 -1.30 5.30 17.07
N VAL A 56 -2.60 5.59 17.27
CA VAL A 56 -3.41 6.32 16.29
C VAL A 56 -3.07 7.80 16.37
N LYS A 57 -2.62 8.37 15.26
CA LYS A 57 -2.40 9.83 15.15
C LYS A 57 -3.34 10.41 14.10
N THR A 58 -4.01 11.49 14.46
CA THR A 58 -4.93 12.21 13.59
C THR A 58 -4.47 13.66 13.45
N TRP A 59 -4.34 14.11 12.20
CA TRP A 59 -4.13 15.50 11.85
C TRP A 59 -5.32 16.00 11.06
N ILE A 60 -5.83 17.17 11.45
CA ILE A 60 -6.83 17.92 10.68
C ILE A 60 -6.11 19.10 10.05
N VAL A 61 -6.20 19.19 8.74
CA VAL A 61 -5.46 20.12 7.91
C VAL A 61 -6.46 20.94 7.09
N ASN A 62 -6.27 22.23 7.00
CA ASN A 62 -7.03 23.05 6.05
C ASN A 62 -6.68 22.61 4.62
N ALA A 63 -7.67 22.17 3.85
CA ALA A 63 -7.47 21.62 2.52
C ALA A 63 -6.99 22.66 1.49
N THR A 64 -7.19 23.96 1.77
CA THR A 64 -6.85 25.05 0.85
C THR A 64 -5.37 25.43 0.92
N ASP A 65 -4.82 25.55 2.13
CA ASP A 65 -3.46 26.05 2.34
C ASP A 65 -2.51 25.03 2.98
N GLY A 66 -3.03 23.89 3.43
CA GLY A 66 -2.25 22.84 4.09
C GLY A 66 -1.84 23.15 5.53
N THR A 67 -2.46 24.17 6.15
CA THR A 67 -2.18 24.52 7.55
C THR A 67 -2.77 23.48 8.48
N GLN A 68 -1.99 23.02 9.47
CA GLN A 68 -2.48 22.14 10.53
C GLN A 68 -3.45 22.89 11.46
N VAL A 69 -4.67 22.38 11.57
CA VAL A 69 -5.71 22.93 12.46
C VAL A 69 -5.71 22.21 13.81
N ALA A 70 -5.63 20.89 13.77
CA ALA A 70 -5.60 20.08 14.99
C ALA A 70 -4.69 18.85 14.80
N GLN A 71 -4.19 18.34 15.93
CA GLN A 71 -3.47 17.07 16.00
C GLN A 71 -3.84 16.38 17.32
N ARG A 72 -4.09 15.09 17.26
CA ARG A 72 -4.34 14.24 18.41
C ARG A 72 -3.62 12.91 18.27
N GLN A 73 -3.34 12.29 19.41
CA GLN A 73 -2.79 10.93 19.49
C GLN A 73 -3.63 10.13 20.47
N HIS A 74 -3.98 8.92 20.09
CA HIS A 74 -4.84 8.00 20.83
C HIS A 74 -4.15 6.63 20.92
N GLY A 75 -4.40 5.91 22.00
CA GLY A 75 -3.88 4.57 22.21
C GLY A 75 -4.63 3.50 21.39
N SER A 76 -5.84 3.82 20.91
CA SER A 76 -6.68 2.87 20.18
C SER A 76 -7.63 3.56 19.19
N ALA A 77 -8.19 2.76 18.28
CA ALA A 77 -9.24 3.21 17.37
C ALA A 77 -10.52 3.66 18.11
N GLN A 78 -10.83 3.03 19.25
CA GLN A 78 -12.01 3.37 20.03
C GLN A 78 -11.86 4.72 20.71
N GLU A 79 -10.68 5.03 21.27
CA GLU A 79 -10.39 6.35 21.82
C GLU A 79 -10.52 7.42 20.76
N MET A 80 -9.95 7.20 19.56
CA MET A 80 -10.08 8.14 18.44
C MET A 80 -11.55 8.38 18.07
N ALA A 81 -12.35 7.32 17.97
CA ALA A 81 -13.75 7.41 17.56
C ALA A 81 -14.63 8.16 18.61
N SER A 82 -14.19 8.23 19.87
CA SER A 82 -14.85 8.98 20.93
C SER A 82 -14.39 10.44 21.02
N GLU A 83 -13.34 10.81 20.28
CA GLU A 83 -12.83 12.19 20.28
C GLU A 83 -13.76 13.11 19.51
N HIS A 84 -13.89 14.31 20.04
CA HIS A 84 -14.66 15.39 19.44
C HIS A 84 -13.73 16.56 19.10
N TYR A 85 -13.83 17.02 17.86
CA TYR A 85 -13.06 18.15 17.35
C TYR A 85 -14.01 19.34 17.13
N ASP A 86 -13.78 20.44 17.82
CA ASP A 86 -14.46 21.70 17.56
C ASP A 86 -13.98 22.25 16.22
N MET A 87 -14.88 22.40 15.26
CA MET A 87 -14.54 22.79 13.92
C MET A 87 -15.38 23.98 13.45
N SER A 88 -14.70 24.99 12.88
CA SER A 88 -15.36 26.05 12.15
C SER A 88 -15.76 25.64 10.75
N GLU A 89 -16.62 26.42 10.10
CA GLU A 89 -16.93 26.23 8.68
C GLU A 89 -15.67 26.25 7.84
N GLY A 90 -15.53 25.30 6.90
CA GLY A 90 -14.35 25.19 6.07
C GLY A 90 -14.22 23.86 5.35
N HIS A 91 -13.18 23.78 4.54
CA HIS A 91 -12.80 22.56 3.83
C HIS A 91 -11.54 21.97 4.47
N TYR A 92 -11.65 20.77 4.96
CA TYR A 92 -10.59 20.11 5.72
C TYR A 92 -10.20 18.78 5.11
N ARG A 93 -8.96 18.40 5.40
CA ARG A 93 -8.40 17.10 5.09
C ARG A 93 -7.95 16.45 6.38
N ILE A 94 -8.38 15.23 6.60
CA ILE A 94 -8.05 14.45 7.79
C ILE A 94 -7.05 13.40 7.37
N LEU A 95 -5.86 13.43 7.96
CA LEU A 95 -4.87 12.36 7.88
C LEU A 95 -4.91 11.56 9.17
N THR A 96 -5.09 10.27 9.06
CA THR A 96 -4.97 9.32 10.16
C THR A 96 -3.86 8.33 9.88
N THR A 97 -3.03 8.02 10.87
CA THR A 97 -2.03 6.95 10.79
C THR A 97 -2.16 6.04 12.00
N THR A 98 -1.81 4.77 11.83
CA THR A 98 -1.78 3.78 12.92
C THR A 98 -0.54 2.92 12.83
N ASN A 99 -0.08 2.43 14.00
CA ASN A 99 1.06 1.53 14.14
C ASN A 99 2.36 2.13 13.55
N LEU A 100 2.45 3.45 13.51
CA LEU A 100 3.58 4.17 12.91
C LEU A 100 4.72 4.32 13.92
N VAL A 101 5.28 3.18 14.33
CA VAL A 101 6.41 3.08 15.26
C VAL A 101 7.72 2.85 14.52
N ALA A 102 8.85 3.03 15.19
CA ALA A 102 10.15 2.73 14.57
C ALA A 102 10.17 1.35 13.90
N PRO A 103 10.71 1.19 12.70
CA PRO A 103 11.58 2.11 11.96
C PRO A 103 10.87 3.15 11.09
N PHE A 104 9.54 3.28 11.17
CA PHE A 104 8.86 4.34 10.44
C PHE A 104 9.27 5.72 10.94
N THR A 105 9.29 6.66 10.02
CA THR A 105 9.60 8.07 10.27
C THR A 105 8.51 8.95 9.72
N ILE A 106 8.22 10.01 10.45
CA ILE A 106 7.44 11.13 9.96
C ILE A 106 8.41 12.28 9.80
N SER A 107 8.65 12.71 8.57
CA SER A 107 9.47 13.90 8.33
C SER A 107 8.57 15.04 7.90
N GLU A 108 8.58 16.08 8.70
CA GLU A 108 8.13 17.39 8.27
C GLU A 108 9.27 17.99 7.45
N GLN A 109 9.09 18.10 6.14
CA GLN A 109 10.09 18.78 5.33
C GLN A 109 10.13 20.26 5.71
N THR A 110 11.00 20.58 6.64
CA THR A 110 11.54 21.88 7.06
C THR A 110 10.62 22.86 7.79
N ARG A 111 11.02 23.09 9.04
CA ARG A 111 10.97 24.33 9.85
C ARG A 111 9.81 25.29 9.59
N ALA A 112 9.06 25.47 10.66
CA ALA A 112 8.10 26.53 10.91
C ALA A 112 6.80 26.47 10.11
N ILE A 113 5.74 26.04 10.78
CA ILE A 113 4.34 26.04 10.34
C ILE A 113 4.25 25.35 8.99
N ALA A 114 4.47 24.10 9.08
CA ALA A 114 4.61 23.24 7.93
C ALA A 114 3.30 23.22 7.18
N ASN A 115 3.40 23.49 5.91
CA ASN A 115 2.40 23.06 4.97
C ASN A 115 2.39 21.53 5.04
N MET A 116 1.40 20.96 5.72
CA MET A 116 1.27 19.52 5.95
C MET A 116 1.19 18.71 4.64
N ASN A 117 0.93 19.36 3.51
CA ASN A 117 0.99 18.72 2.19
C ASN A 117 2.40 18.17 1.86
N ASN A 118 3.43 18.59 2.57
CA ASN A 118 4.81 18.12 2.42
C ASN A 118 5.21 17.09 3.49
N LEU A 119 4.27 16.64 4.31
CA LEU A 119 4.53 15.57 5.27
C LEU A 119 4.89 14.28 4.52
N VAL A 120 5.96 13.63 4.95
CA VAL A 120 6.45 12.38 4.35
C VAL A 120 6.45 11.27 5.40
N LEU A 121 5.84 10.16 5.06
CA LEU A 121 5.93 8.89 5.79
C LEU A 121 7.03 8.04 5.13
N GLY A 122 8.05 7.65 5.87
CA GLY A 122 9.18 6.91 5.33
C GLY A 122 9.70 5.86 6.31
N LEU A 123 10.81 5.24 5.95
CA LEU A 123 11.56 4.33 6.82
C LEU A 123 12.93 4.92 7.12
N SER A 124 13.40 4.78 8.35
CA SER A 124 14.78 5.16 8.73
C SER A 124 15.82 4.21 8.15
N ASN A 125 15.40 2.99 7.82
CA ASN A 125 16.19 1.99 7.12
C ASN A 125 15.26 1.25 6.14
N PRO A 126 15.44 1.38 4.82
CA PRO A 126 14.59 0.76 3.81
C PRO A 126 14.61 -0.77 3.83
N SER A 127 15.68 -1.37 4.38
CA SER A 127 15.82 -2.82 4.52
C SER A 127 15.34 -3.37 5.87
N ALA A 128 14.77 -2.52 6.73
CA ALA A 128 14.27 -2.98 8.02
C ALA A 128 13.01 -3.83 7.84
N SER A 129 13.04 -5.03 8.41
CA SER A 129 11.80 -5.80 8.59
C SER A 129 10.93 -5.10 9.64
N THR A 130 9.69 -4.79 9.30
CA THR A 130 8.76 -4.10 10.19
C THR A 130 7.35 -4.64 10.05
N GLU A 131 6.54 -4.42 11.08
CA GLU A 131 5.12 -4.67 11.02
C GLU A 131 4.41 -3.65 10.12
N HIS A 132 3.16 -3.90 9.80
CA HIS A 132 2.39 -2.98 8.98
C HIS A 132 2.02 -1.72 9.74
N ALA A 133 2.26 -0.59 9.09
CA ALA A 133 1.67 0.68 9.45
C ALA A 133 0.68 1.11 8.37
N TYR A 134 -0.29 1.90 8.79
CA TYR A 134 -1.41 2.28 7.93
C TYR A 134 -1.57 3.80 7.91
N TYR A 135 -2.14 4.29 6.83
CA TYR A 135 -2.60 5.67 6.72
C TYR A 135 -3.95 5.71 6.02
N GLY A 136 -4.71 6.73 6.33
CA GLY A 136 -5.95 7.05 5.63
C GLY A 136 -6.10 8.56 5.49
N VAL A 137 -6.68 9.02 4.39
CA VAL A 137 -6.93 10.44 4.14
C VAL A 137 -8.35 10.62 3.67
N THR A 138 -9.06 11.55 4.29
CA THR A 138 -10.44 11.87 3.98
C THR A 138 -10.60 13.38 3.85
N ASP A 139 -11.22 13.84 2.76
CA ASP A 139 -11.65 15.25 2.61
C ASP A 139 -13.04 15.42 3.22
N ILE A 140 -13.27 16.50 3.95
CA ILE A 140 -14.57 16.85 4.53
C ILE A 140 -14.85 18.35 4.40
N VAL A 141 -16.10 18.69 4.20
CA VAL A 141 -16.59 20.08 4.22
C VAL A 141 -17.48 20.25 5.44
N ILE A 142 -17.13 21.19 6.30
CA ILE A 142 -17.97 21.66 7.40
C ILE A 142 -18.68 22.90 6.91
N ASP A 143 -19.97 22.83 6.69
CA ASP A 143 -20.80 23.92 6.17
C ASP A 143 -21.68 24.60 7.24
N LYS A 144 -21.68 24.04 8.47
CA LYS A 144 -22.39 24.57 9.64
C LYS A 144 -21.66 24.23 10.91
N GLU A 145 -21.45 25.21 11.76
CA GLU A 145 -20.74 25.02 13.07
C GLU A 145 -21.59 24.31 14.13
N ASP A 146 -22.92 24.35 14.01
CA ASP A 146 -23.88 23.76 14.96
C ASP A 146 -24.27 22.31 14.60
N VAL A 147 -23.65 21.72 13.58
CA VAL A 147 -23.89 20.35 13.16
C VAL A 147 -22.72 19.47 13.53
N HIS A 148 -23.02 18.29 14.06
CA HIS A 148 -22.01 17.26 14.32
C HIS A 148 -21.78 16.39 13.07
N TYR A 149 -20.55 16.40 12.57
CA TYR A 149 -20.12 15.61 11.41
C TYR A 149 -19.44 14.32 11.86
N ILE A 150 -19.74 13.22 11.21
CA ILE A 150 -19.08 11.93 11.42
C ILE A 150 -18.44 11.51 10.11
N THR A 151 -17.16 11.17 10.16
CA THR A 151 -16.45 10.69 8.98
C THR A 151 -15.64 9.44 9.27
N ARG A 152 -15.28 8.73 8.19
CA ARG A 152 -14.45 7.52 8.27
C ARG A 152 -13.15 7.72 7.52
N SER A 153 -12.05 7.38 8.17
CA SER A 153 -10.73 7.34 7.53
C SER A 153 -10.48 5.93 7.01
N GLU A 154 -10.45 5.78 5.69
CA GLU A 154 -10.19 4.50 5.02
C GLU A 154 -8.70 4.18 5.08
N MET A 155 -8.32 3.22 5.92
CA MET A 155 -6.94 2.88 6.22
C MET A 155 -6.36 1.92 5.19
N ARG A 156 -5.14 2.23 4.73
CA ARG A 156 -4.36 1.44 3.76
C ARG A 156 -2.97 1.21 4.29
N ARG A 157 -2.38 0.07 3.96
CA ARG A 157 -0.98 -0.20 4.29
C ARG A 157 -0.05 0.79 3.58
N ILE A 158 1.00 1.22 4.28
CA ILE A 158 2.05 2.05 3.68
C ILE A 158 2.94 1.20 2.78
N LEU A 159 3.34 0.02 3.24
CA LEU A 159 4.32 -0.84 2.59
C LEU A 159 3.69 -1.81 1.59
N ALA A 160 4.45 -2.15 0.57
CA ALA A 160 4.23 -3.32 -0.28
C ALA A 160 4.85 -4.57 0.34
N GLU A 161 4.30 -5.75 0.03
CA GLU A 161 4.86 -7.06 0.36
C GLU A 161 5.42 -7.72 -0.90
N LEU A 162 6.65 -8.23 -0.82
CA LEU A 162 7.30 -8.95 -1.90
C LEU A 162 7.81 -10.29 -1.38
N THR A 163 7.42 -11.39 -2.04
CA THR A 163 7.96 -12.72 -1.82
C THR A 163 8.57 -13.24 -3.12
N ILE A 164 9.80 -13.76 -3.06
CA ILE A 164 10.52 -14.28 -4.21
C ILE A 164 10.73 -15.78 -4.03
N PHE A 165 10.43 -16.54 -5.09
CA PHE A 165 10.67 -17.98 -5.18
C PHE A 165 11.56 -18.23 -6.38
N ILE A 166 12.56 -19.12 -6.21
CA ILE A 166 13.39 -19.57 -7.33
C ILE A 166 13.38 -21.09 -7.31
N GLU A 167 12.79 -21.69 -8.34
CA GLU A 167 12.69 -23.13 -8.52
C GLU A 167 13.96 -23.68 -9.20
N GLY A 168 14.34 -24.88 -8.83
CA GLY A 168 15.45 -25.58 -9.47
C GLY A 168 16.84 -25.08 -9.10
N VAL A 169 16.98 -24.22 -8.09
CA VAL A 169 18.30 -23.78 -7.61
C VAL A 169 19.04 -24.96 -7.01
N PRO A 170 20.31 -25.24 -7.44
CA PRO A 170 21.09 -26.33 -6.87
C PRO A 170 21.37 -26.17 -5.38
N ASP A 171 21.54 -27.29 -4.72
CA ASP A 171 21.79 -27.37 -3.29
C ASP A 171 22.97 -26.50 -2.83
N ASN A 172 22.81 -25.90 -1.67
CA ASN A 172 23.82 -25.09 -0.99
C ASN A 172 24.26 -23.82 -1.76
N PHE A 173 23.48 -23.38 -2.76
CA PHE A 173 23.64 -22.04 -3.29
C PHE A 173 23.16 -21.01 -2.30
N ALA A 174 23.91 -19.91 -2.22
CA ALA A 174 23.48 -18.75 -1.46
C ALA A 174 22.89 -17.70 -2.42
N MET A 175 21.83 -17.05 -2.00
CA MET A 175 21.23 -15.91 -2.68
C MET A 175 21.31 -14.67 -1.79
N ILE A 176 21.72 -13.57 -2.36
CA ILE A 176 21.57 -12.21 -1.81
C ILE A 176 21.07 -11.30 -2.92
N GLY A 177 20.65 -10.09 -2.58
CA GLY A 177 20.25 -9.15 -3.63
C GLY A 177 19.76 -7.84 -3.09
N LYS A 178 19.15 -7.08 -3.99
CA LYS A 178 18.56 -5.77 -3.70
C LYS A 178 17.29 -5.56 -4.50
N VAL A 179 16.34 -4.86 -3.92
CA VAL A 179 15.23 -4.24 -4.64
C VAL A 179 15.61 -2.81 -4.91
N LEU A 180 15.63 -2.43 -6.18
CA LEU A 180 15.99 -1.09 -6.65
C LEU A 180 14.75 -0.29 -6.98
N ASN A 181 14.90 1.04 -7.05
CA ASN A 181 13.82 1.99 -7.33
C ASN A 181 12.73 2.03 -6.23
N VAL A 182 13.07 1.65 -5.02
CA VAL A 182 12.19 1.79 -3.85
C VAL A 182 12.11 3.25 -3.46
N ALA A 183 10.92 3.75 -3.16
CA ALA A 183 10.75 5.15 -2.76
C ALA A 183 11.33 5.43 -1.38
N THR A 184 11.83 6.65 -1.17
CA THR A 184 12.27 7.12 0.15
C THR A 184 11.11 7.42 1.10
N GLY A 185 9.89 7.58 0.57
CA GLY A 185 8.72 7.87 1.38
C GLY A 185 7.44 8.04 0.58
N LEU A 186 6.36 8.24 1.31
CA LEU A 186 5.02 8.48 0.82
C LEU A 186 4.54 9.84 1.33
N LEU A 187 3.94 10.65 0.46
CA LEU A 187 3.31 11.93 0.77
C LEU A 187 1.79 11.72 0.91
N PRO A 188 1.29 11.44 2.11
CA PRO A 188 -0.08 10.97 2.28
C PRO A 188 -1.13 11.98 1.84
N LEU A 189 -0.85 13.28 2.00
CA LEU A 189 -1.78 14.37 1.69
C LEU A 189 -1.72 14.84 0.23
N GLN A 190 -0.82 14.29 -0.58
CA GLN A 190 -0.79 14.58 -2.01
C GLN A 190 -1.65 13.58 -2.79
N LYS A 191 -2.34 14.09 -3.81
CA LYS A 191 -3.17 13.28 -4.71
C LYS A 191 -2.35 12.78 -5.90
N ASN A 192 -2.58 11.54 -6.26
CA ASN A 192 -2.15 10.94 -7.50
C ASN A 192 -2.97 11.49 -8.68
N GLU A 193 -2.58 11.15 -9.90
CA GLU A 193 -3.28 11.54 -11.13
C GLU A 193 -4.72 10.99 -11.19
N ASP A 194 -4.97 9.85 -10.57
CA ASP A 194 -6.30 9.22 -10.45
C ASP A 194 -7.18 9.81 -9.35
N GLY A 195 -6.67 10.82 -8.63
CA GLY A 195 -7.36 11.51 -7.54
C GLY A 195 -7.26 10.83 -6.18
N THR A 196 -6.65 9.67 -6.08
CA THR A 196 -6.39 8.99 -4.80
C THR A 196 -5.28 9.69 -4.01
N PHE A 197 -5.33 9.61 -2.68
CA PHE A 197 -4.29 10.14 -1.83
C PHE A 197 -3.10 9.19 -1.66
N GLY A 198 -1.93 9.74 -1.35
CA GLY A 198 -0.73 8.97 -1.05
C GLY A 198 0.21 8.88 -2.25
N THR A 199 0.68 10.02 -2.73
CA THR A 199 1.70 10.06 -3.78
C THR A 199 3.04 9.56 -3.26
N VAL A 200 3.67 8.67 -4.00
CA VAL A 200 5.00 8.13 -3.66
C VAL A 200 6.08 9.15 -4.05
N SER A 201 7.15 9.24 -3.27
CA SER A 201 8.26 10.17 -3.57
C SER A 201 8.97 9.81 -4.89
N TYR A 202 9.54 10.82 -5.55
CA TYR A 202 10.36 10.62 -6.76
C TYR A 202 11.78 10.15 -6.43
N THR A 203 12.24 10.40 -5.22
CA THR A 203 13.55 9.94 -4.75
C THR A 203 13.52 8.46 -4.44
N LYS A 204 14.59 7.76 -4.80
CA LYS A 204 14.68 6.31 -4.67
C LYS A 204 15.82 5.89 -3.74
N GLU A 205 15.63 4.72 -3.18
CA GLU A 205 16.58 3.98 -2.35
C GLU A 205 16.68 2.53 -2.81
N GLU A 206 17.52 1.77 -2.14
CA GLU A 206 17.69 0.34 -2.31
C GLU A 206 17.24 -0.38 -1.03
N CYS A 207 16.54 -1.51 -1.20
CA CYS A 207 16.15 -2.39 -0.10
C CYS A 207 16.92 -3.72 -0.26
N ASP A 208 17.72 -4.09 0.73
CA ASP A 208 18.50 -5.32 0.68
C ASP A 208 17.59 -6.56 0.79
N ILE A 209 17.89 -7.56 -0.03
CA ILE A 209 17.33 -8.90 0.08
C ILE A 209 18.29 -9.73 0.95
N PRO A 210 17.83 -10.22 2.11
CA PRO A 210 18.69 -10.94 3.05
C PRO A 210 19.28 -12.22 2.44
N LEU A 211 20.45 -12.63 2.94
CA LEU A 211 21.07 -13.88 2.55
C LEU A 211 20.14 -15.07 2.83
N LYS A 212 19.95 -15.90 1.81
CA LYS A 212 19.24 -17.17 1.92
C LYS A 212 20.06 -18.28 1.26
N ILE A 213 20.09 -19.45 1.88
CA ILE A 213 20.78 -20.63 1.36
C ILE A 213 19.74 -21.63 0.87
N ALA A 214 19.95 -22.16 -0.35
CA ALA A 214 19.12 -23.20 -0.92
C ALA A 214 19.23 -24.50 -0.12
N VAL A 215 18.09 -25.06 0.25
CA VAL A 215 17.98 -26.33 0.97
C VAL A 215 17.77 -27.46 -0.05
N PRO A 216 18.43 -28.60 0.09
CA PRO A 216 18.31 -29.72 -0.83
C PRO A 216 16.86 -30.15 -1.07
N GLY A 217 16.47 -30.17 -2.35
CA GLY A 217 15.14 -30.61 -2.79
C GLY A 217 14.01 -29.63 -2.51
N GLU A 218 14.29 -28.41 -2.06
CA GLU A 218 13.31 -27.36 -1.81
C GLU A 218 13.46 -26.21 -2.80
N THR A 219 12.33 -25.55 -3.09
CA THR A 219 12.34 -24.25 -3.81
C THR A 219 12.99 -23.20 -2.91
N LEU A 220 13.93 -22.43 -3.45
CA LEU A 220 14.54 -21.33 -2.73
C LEU A 220 13.49 -20.24 -2.53
N ARG A 221 13.03 -20.09 -1.30
CA ARG A 221 12.03 -19.10 -0.92
C ARG A 221 12.64 -18.04 -0.03
N MET A 222 12.50 -16.78 -0.44
CA MET A 222 12.79 -15.65 0.42
C MET A 222 11.63 -15.39 1.39
N GLU A 223 11.96 -14.90 2.57
CA GLU A 223 10.95 -14.36 3.47
C GLU A 223 10.29 -13.15 2.83
N THR A 224 9.03 -12.91 3.18
CA THR A 224 8.31 -11.76 2.65
C THR A 224 8.98 -10.47 3.09
N LEU A 225 9.43 -9.69 2.11
CA LEU A 225 9.97 -8.36 2.33
C LEU A 225 8.82 -7.37 2.41
N ARG A 226 8.87 -6.47 3.38
CA ARG A 226 7.99 -5.31 3.48
C ARG A 226 8.81 -4.07 3.16
N LEU A 227 8.47 -3.40 2.10
CA LEU A 227 9.26 -2.29 1.55
C LEU A 227 8.37 -1.15 1.09
N MET A 228 8.93 0.05 1.00
CA MET A 228 8.24 1.17 0.39
C MET A 228 7.88 0.86 -1.07
N PRO A 229 6.81 1.45 -1.61
CA PRO A 229 6.44 1.29 -3.01
C PRO A 229 7.54 1.70 -3.97
N THR A 230 7.38 1.37 -5.26
CA THR A 230 8.26 1.85 -6.31
C THR A 230 8.19 3.38 -6.39
N ALA A 231 9.35 4.05 -6.46
CA ALA A 231 9.44 5.50 -6.54
C ALA A 231 8.70 6.05 -7.77
N ASN A 232 8.04 7.19 -7.61
CA ASN A 232 7.30 7.85 -8.68
C ASN A 232 8.23 8.21 -9.85
N GLY A 233 7.71 8.10 -11.07
CA GLY A 233 8.48 8.32 -12.30
C GLY A 233 9.21 7.06 -12.82
N PHE A 234 9.15 5.94 -12.10
CA PHE A 234 9.66 4.66 -12.57
C PHE A 234 8.50 3.78 -13.02
N HIS A 235 8.69 3.09 -14.15
CA HIS A 235 7.69 2.19 -14.74
C HIS A 235 7.88 0.73 -14.35
N THR A 236 9.00 0.41 -13.69
CA THR A 236 9.32 -0.92 -13.19
C THR A 236 10.06 -0.83 -11.86
N THR A 237 9.87 -1.85 -11.04
CA THR A 237 10.76 -2.16 -9.91
C THR A 237 11.88 -3.04 -10.46
N LYS A 238 13.10 -2.86 -10.00
CA LYS A 238 14.22 -3.72 -10.41
C LYS A 238 14.69 -4.57 -9.24
N LEU A 239 14.95 -5.83 -9.53
CA LEU A 239 15.57 -6.76 -8.59
C LEU A 239 16.97 -7.07 -9.09
N PHE A 240 17.97 -6.82 -8.26
CA PHE A 240 19.32 -7.29 -8.47
C PHE A 240 19.53 -8.52 -7.59
N ILE A 241 19.71 -9.68 -8.19
CA ILE A 241 19.89 -10.95 -7.47
C ILE A 241 21.29 -11.50 -7.77
N GLN A 242 22.00 -11.92 -6.72
CA GLN A 242 23.26 -12.63 -6.82
C GLN A 242 23.07 -14.05 -6.31
N LEU A 243 23.41 -15.03 -7.12
CA LEU A 243 23.50 -16.44 -6.73
C LEU A 243 24.96 -16.82 -6.62
N ILE A 244 25.32 -17.40 -5.49
CA ILE A 244 26.69 -17.76 -5.13
C ILE A 244 26.75 -19.26 -4.99
N SER A 245 27.53 -19.92 -5.85
CA SER A 245 27.74 -21.36 -5.79
C SER A 245 28.57 -21.76 -4.54
N PRO A 246 28.54 -23.04 -4.13
CA PRO A 246 29.40 -23.54 -3.07
C PRO A 246 30.90 -23.37 -3.36
N GLY A 247 31.28 -23.29 -4.63
CA GLY A 247 32.64 -23.00 -5.08
C GLY A 247 33.00 -21.49 -5.11
N GLY A 248 32.08 -20.61 -4.69
CA GLY A 248 32.32 -19.17 -4.62
C GLY A 248 32.12 -18.43 -5.96
N VAL A 249 31.59 -19.10 -7.01
CA VAL A 249 31.25 -18.42 -8.24
C VAL A 249 29.99 -17.60 -8.05
N VAL A 250 30.03 -16.33 -8.38
CA VAL A 250 28.91 -15.37 -8.29
C VAL A 250 28.33 -15.17 -9.65
N SER A 251 27.01 -15.30 -9.74
CA SER A 251 26.23 -14.97 -10.93
C SER A 251 25.22 -13.87 -10.57
N ASN A 252 25.17 -12.83 -11.40
CA ASN A 252 24.34 -11.63 -11.19
C ASN A 252 23.16 -11.63 -12.15
N TYR A 253 22.01 -11.18 -11.68
CA TYR A 253 20.75 -11.11 -12.43
C TYR A 253 20.04 -9.80 -12.17
N ASP A 254 19.71 -9.11 -13.27
CA ASP A 254 18.84 -7.94 -13.24
C ASP A 254 17.45 -8.38 -13.74
N ILE A 255 16.44 -8.23 -12.89
CA ILE A 255 15.08 -8.66 -13.16
C ILE A 255 14.17 -7.45 -13.07
N GLU A 256 13.36 -7.22 -14.08
CA GLU A 256 12.31 -6.22 -14.04
C GLU A 256 11.05 -6.82 -13.42
N ALA A 257 10.54 -6.14 -12.41
CA ALA A 257 9.29 -6.45 -11.72
C ALA A 257 8.27 -5.32 -11.97
N PRO A 258 6.97 -5.58 -11.78
CA PRO A 258 5.96 -4.53 -11.90
C PRO A 258 6.17 -3.43 -10.86
N VAL A 259 5.55 -2.29 -11.12
CA VAL A 259 5.46 -1.21 -10.14
C VAL A 259 4.75 -1.72 -8.89
N MET A 260 5.41 -1.61 -7.76
CA MET A 260 4.83 -1.97 -6.46
C MET A 260 4.09 -0.77 -5.87
N LYS A 261 2.87 -0.99 -5.40
CA LYS A 261 2.00 0.02 -4.80
C LYS A 261 1.87 -0.20 -3.31
N SER A 262 1.49 0.85 -2.57
CA SER A 262 1.11 0.75 -1.16
C SER A 262 0.02 -0.31 -0.97
N GLY A 263 0.20 -1.20 0.01
CA GLY A 263 -0.72 -2.30 0.30
C GLY A 263 -0.66 -3.47 -0.66
N GLY A 264 0.04 -3.34 -1.81
CA GLY A 264 0.15 -4.42 -2.80
C GLY A 264 0.93 -5.61 -2.28
N LYS A 265 0.52 -6.83 -2.68
CA LYS A 265 1.18 -8.09 -2.36
C LYS A 265 1.67 -8.72 -3.65
N TYR A 266 2.98 -8.92 -3.74
CA TYR A 266 3.65 -9.38 -4.94
C TYR A 266 4.37 -10.69 -4.67
N LYS A 267 4.18 -11.64 -5.59
CA LYS A 267 4.88 -12.91 -5.60
C LYS A 267 5.61 -13.07 -6.93
N ILE A 268 6.91 -13.25 -6.87
CA ILE A 268 7.77 -13.47 -8.03
C ILE A 268 8.21 -14.92 -8.02
N ASN A 269 7.84 -15.66 -9.05
CA ASN A 269 8.30 -17.01 -9.29
C ASN A 269 9.33 -17.00 -10.42
N LEU A 270 10.52 -17.51 -10.14
CA LEU A 270 11.63 -17.60 -11.06
C LEU A 270 11.97 -19.07 -11.25
N GLU A 271 12.29 -19.49 -12.47
CA GLU A 271 12.79 -20.83 -12.78
C GLU A 271 14.27 -20.75 -13.12
N PHE A 272 15.04 -21.61 -12.49
CA PHE A 272 16.45 -21.73 -12.68
C PHE A 272 16.76 -22.97 -13.53
N GLU A 273 17.07 -22.76 -14.80
CA GLU A 273 17.48 -23.84 -15.71
C GLU A 273 19.01 -23.96 -15.76
N GLU A 274 19.60 -25.02 -15.36
CA GLU A 274 21.00 -25.41 -15.52
C GLU A 274 22.10 -24.39 -15.18
N MET A 275 22.98 -24.75 -14.30
CA MET A 275 24.23 -24.07 -14.02
C MET A 275 25.23 -24.27 -15.17
N LYS A 276 25.16 -23.46 -16.17
CA LYS A 276 26.30 -23.16 -17.05
C LYS A 276 26.97 -21.87 -16.56
N PRO A 277 28.21 -21.59 -17.02
CA PRO A 277 28.86 -20.32 -16.61
C PRO A 277 28.00 -19.08 -16.81
N HIS A 278 26.88 -19.21 -17.49
CA HIS A 278 25.83 -18.21 -17.64
C HIS A 278 24.52 -18.84 -17.21
N MET A 279 23.82 -18.22 -16.27
CA MET A 279 22.55 -18.66 -15.76
C MET A 279 21.42 -17.98 -16.57
N TYR A 280 20.47 -18.78 -17.06
CA TYR A 280 19.29 -18.26 -17.77
C TYR A 280 18.06 -18.46 -16.91
N LEU A 281 17.32 -17.40 -16.66
CA LEU A 281 15.95 -17.50 -16.16
C LEU A 281 15.02 -17.66 -17.34
N THR A 282 14.29 -18.76 -17.41
CA THR A 282 13.44 -19.09 -18.55
C THR A 282 12.06 -18.49 -18.46
N SER A 283 11.57 -18.27 -17.25
CA SER A 283 10.30 -17.56 -17.04
C SER A 283 10.25 -16.87 -15.68
N THR A 284 9.50 -15.79 -15.65
CA THR A 284 9.12 -15.08 -14.42
C THR A 284 7.61 -15.02 -14.36
N LYS A 285 7.03 -15.54 -13.32
CA LYS A 285 5.62 -15.35 -13.01
C LYS A 285 5.51 -14.40 -11.84
N ILE A 286 4.79 -13.33 -12.03
CA ILE A 286 4.53 -12.33 -11.01
C ILE A 286 3.05 -12.44 -10.67
N ASP A 287 2.79 -12.86 -9.44
CA ASP A 287 1.42 -12.91 -8.93
C ASP A 287 1.22 -11.67 -8.04
N ASP A 288 0.37 -10.76 -8.46
CA ASP A 288 -0.33 -9.89 -7.54
C ASP A 288 -1.47 -10.72 -6.92
N TRP A 289 -1.72 -10.60 -5.64
CA TRP A 289 -2.79 -11.36 -4.98
C TRP A 289 -4.18 -11.06 -5.57
N THR A 290 -4.28 -9.98 -6.34
CA THR A 290 -5.48 -9.57 -7.08
C THR A 290 -5.40 -9.85 -8.57
N GLU A 291 -4.19 -9.99 -9.16
CA GLU A 291 -4.01 -10.21 -10.60
C GLU A 291 -2.77 -11.09 -10.85
N GLU A 292 -2.90 -12.05 -11.76
CA GLU A 292 -1.81 -12.91 -12.17
C GLU A 292 -1.07 -12.29 -13.37
N TRP A 293 0.23 -12.01 -13.18
CA TRP A 293 1.09 -11.46 -14.24
C TRP A 293 2.12 -12.50 -14.67
N ILE A 294 2.20 -12.75 -15.96
CA ILE A 294 3.24 -13.57 -16.54
C ILE A 294 4.26 -12.64 -17.20
N TYR A 295 5.44 -12.58 -16.61
CA TYR A 295 6.54 -11.79 -17.16
C TYR A 295 7.54 -12.72 -17.86
N ARG A 296 7.87 -12.40 -19.10
CA ARG A 296 8.98 -13.00 -19.84
C ARG A 296 10.08 -11.95 -19.92
N GLY A 297 11.05 -12.02 -19.03
CA GLY A 297 12.19 -11.14 -19.03
C GLY A 297 13.41 -11.79 -19.67
N GLU A 298 14.20 -11.00 -20.36
CA GLU A 298 15.58 -11.37 -20.66
C GLU A 298 16.44 -11.00 -19.46
N ILE A 299 17.30 -11.92 -19.08
CA ILE A 299 18.34 -11.64 -18.11
C ILE A 299 19.51 -11.08 -18.90
N LEU A 300 19.82 -9.83 -18.64
CA LEU A 300 21.00 -9.22 -19.24
C LEU A 300 22.24 -9.78 -18.56
N ASN A 301 23.13 -10.33 -19.33
CA ASN A 301 24.45 -10.72 -18.85
C ASN A 301 25.25 -9.44 -18.59
N PRO A 302 25.92 -9.29 -17.43
CA PRO A 302 26.70 -8.08 -17.13
C PRO A 302 27.91 -7.86 -18.04
N GLU A 303 28.17 -8.77 -18.98
CA GLU A 303 29.25 -8.66 -19.95
C GLU A 303 28.78 -8.25 -21.37
N ASP A 304 27.49 -7.99 -21.60
CA ASP A 304 26.95 -7.53 -22.88
C ASP A 304 26.86 -5.98 -22.95
#